data_4c0bf9ad72ed9d87181a349704304bc3
#
_entry.id   4c0bf9ad72ed9d87181a349704304bc3
#
_cell.length_a   1.000
_cell.length_b   1.000
_cell.length_c   1.000
_cell.angle_alpha   90.00
_cell.angle_beta   90.00
_cell.angle_gamma   90.00
#
_symmetry.space_group_name_H-M   'P 1'
#
loop_
_entity.id
_entity.type
_entity.pdbx_description
1 polymer ?
#
loop_
_entity_poly.entity_id
_entity_poly.type
_entity_poly.pdbx_seq_one_letter_code
_entity_poly.pdbx_strand_id
1 'polypeptide(L)'
;CIRKLKEFWSQYTIEIHPHDTIVGAATFHPICFFESLHTKNMNNYMYTSINRRLADGRYGKSNNRLLCHHQFQVLLKNNIQDGLDLYNQSLQYIGINSGDIKFIDNNWKSLSIGAIGFGWEAWYNLTEITQITYFQKFADIEVTNVSMEFAYGIERLVSMINGKPINECLWDKDILYSDICYIRENELTSLYLKYKIRNTENFDKLYQLCEELIKDKLYYSAYEILLDIIYTFNILDASHEIGELEYKEFTDRTRILSNKIGNLFINSL
;
A
#
# COMPACT_ATOMS: atom_id res chain seq x y z
N CYS A 1 -2.91 -17.06 -7.06
CA CYS A 1 -2.18 -15.91 -7.62
C CYS A 1 -0.92 -15.62 -6.80
N ILE A 2 -1.02 -15.27 -5.49
CA ILE A 2 0.12 -14.89 -4.62
C ILE A 2 1.24 -15.96 -4.64
N ARG A 3 0.91 -17.26 -4.51
CA ARG A 3 1.92 -18.32 -4.54
C ARG A 3 2.77 -18.29 -5.81
N LYS A 4 2.14 -18.16 -6.98
CA LYS A 4 2.87 -18.09 -8.27
C LYS A 4 3.72 -16.82 -8.38
N LEU A 5 3.23 -15.68 -7.89
CA LEU A 5 4.04 -14.46 -7.85
C LEU A 5 5.27 -14.64 -6.95
N LYS A 6 5.11 -15.24 -5.76
CA LYS A 6 6.23 -15.57 -4.87
C LYS A 6 7.23 -16.52 -5.53
N GLU A 7 6.75 -17.58 -6.17
CA GLU A 7 7.61 -18.53 -6.90
C GLU A 7 8.44 -17.82 -7.98
N PHE A 8 7.85 -16.93 -8.74
CA PHE A 8 8.56 -16.15 -9.76
C PHE A 8 9.59 -15.20 -9.15
N TRP A 9 9.14 -14.35 -8.21
CA TRP A 9 9.98 -13.29 -7.67
C TRP A 9 11.03 -13.76 -6.67
N SER A 10 10.91 -14.97 -6.11
CA SER A 10 11.92 -15.54 -5.19
C SER A 10 13.33 -15.65 -5.77
N GLN A 11 13.45 -15.65 -7.11
CA GLN A 11 14.73 -15.66 -7.80
C GLN A 11 15.45 -14.30 -7.79
N TYR A 12 14.72 -13.22 -7.52
CA TYR A 12 15.20 -11.84 -7.67
C TYR A 12 15.12 -11.03 -6.37
N THR A 13 14.36 -11.50 -5.38
CA THR A 13 13.97 -10.74 -4.20
C THR A 13 14.05 -11.57 -2.93
N ILE A 14 14.19 -10.88 -1.80
CA ILE A 14 14.07 -11.44 -0.46
C ILE A 14 12.60 -11.33 -0.03
N GLU A 15 11.99 -12.43 0.40
CA GLU A 15 10.63 -12.41 0.95
C GLU A 15 10.65 -11.84 2.37
N ILE A 16 9.82 -10.84 2.60
CA ILE A 16 9.62 -10.22 3.91
C ILE A 16 8.25 -10.66 4.47
N HIS A 17 8.14 -10.73 5.78
CA HIS A 17 6.89 -11.06 6.45
C HIS A 17 5.77 -10.11 6.04
N PRO A 18 4.55 -10.63 5.83
CA PRO A 18 3.37 -9.80 5.61
C PRO A 18 3.18 -8.82 6.76
N HIS A 19 2.81 -7.60 6.42
CA HIS A 19 2.46 -6.57 7.39
C HIS A 19 1.04 -6.08 7.10
N ASP A 20 0.22 -5.99 8.13
CA ASP A 20 -1.06 -5.31 8.06
C ASP A 20 -0.82 -3.81 8.27
N THR A 21 -0.68 -3.08 7.18
CA THR A 21 -0.40 -1.64 7.24
C THR A 21 -1.57 -0.82 7.77
N ILE A 22 -2.76 -1.44 7.92
CA ILE A 22 -4.03 -0.81 8.31
C ILE A 22 -4.44 0.42 7.47
N VAL A 23 -3.64 0.79 6.49
CA VAL A 23 -3.85 1.94 5.57
C VAL A 23 -4.00 1.48 4.12
N GLY A 24 -4.15 2.41 3.19
CA GLY A 24 -4.67 2.17 1.85
C GLY A 24 -3.71 1.64 0.80
N ALA A 25 -2.42 1.42 1.11
CA ALA A 25 -1.44 0.92 0.14
C ALA A 25 -0.31 0.13 0.79
N ALA A 26 0.18 -0.90 0.10
CA ALA A 26 1.31 -1.71 0.53
C ALA A 26 2.63 -0.92 0.60
N THR A 27 2.73 0.21 -0.08
CA THR A 27 3.84 1.17 0.00
C THR A 27 4.09 1.69 1.43
N PHE A 28 3.06 1.64 2.31
CA PHE A 28 3.21 1.98 3.72
C PHE A 28 3.87 0.88 4.57
N HIS A 29 4.19 -0.27 4.00
CA HIS A 29 4.93 -1.32 4.71
C HIS A 29 6.28 -0.75 5.20
N PRO A 30 6.68 -0.98 6.49
CA PRO A 30 7.92 -0.43 7.04
C PRO A 30 9.15 -0.69 6.16
N ILE A 31 9.24 -1.90 5.56
CA ILE A 31 10.37 -2.23 4.67
C ILE A 31 10.42 -1.30 3.45
N CYS A 32 9.28 -0.95 2.86
CA CYS A 32 9.26 -0.03 1.72
C CYS A 32 9.71 1.37 2.14
N PHE A 33 9.20 1.87 3.25
CA PHE A 33 9.55 3.19 3.78
C PHE A 33 11.05 3.30 4.11
N PHE A 34 11.56 2.40 4.95
CA PHE A 34 12.95 2.49 5.41
C PHE A 34 13.94 2.11 4.32
N GLU A 35 13.69 1.07 3.53
CA GLU A 35 14.61 0.68 2.46
C GLU A 35 14.66 1.67 1.30
N SER A 36 13.58 2.37 1.00
CA SER A 36 13.63 3.46 0.01
C SER A 36 14.54 4.61 0.45
N LEU A 37 14.65 4.85 1.75
CA LEU A 37 15.56 5.84 2.33
C LEU A 37 16.99 5.31 2.56
N HIS A 38 17.19 3.99 2.57
CA HIS A 38 18.50 3.38 2.85
C HIS A 38 19.43 3.49 1.66
N THR A 39 20.53 4.25 1.82
CA THR A 39 21.45 4.59 0.72
C THR A 39 22.46 3.49 0.36
N LYS A 40 22.77 2.59 1.29
CA LYS A 40 23.81 1.55 1.10
C LYS A 40 23.25 0.18 0.77
N ASN A 41 22.04 -0.14 1.26
CA ASN A 41 21.41 -1.41 0.99
C ASN A 41 20.76 -1.41 -0.40
N MET A 42 21.12 -2.38 -1.23
CA MET A 42 20.64 -2.54 -2.60
C MET A 42 19.87 -3.86 -2.79
N ASN A 43 19.38 -4.46 -1.71
CA ASN A 43 18.57 -5.66 -1.80
C ASN A 43 17.18 -5.36 -2.39
N ASN A 44 16.67 -6.32 -3.14
CA ASN A 44 15.30 -6.31 -3.64
C ASN A 44 14.39 -7.08 -2.67
N TYR A 45 13.15 -6.66 -2.54
CA TYR A 45 12.21 -7.24 -1.58
C TYR A 45 10.88 -7.59 -2.23
N MET A 46 10.20 -8.61 -1.69
CA MET A 46 8.80 -8.90 -1.97
C MET A 46 8.04 -9.17 -0.67
N TYR A 47 6.78 -8.79 -0.64
CA TYR A 47 5.88 -9.04 0.50
C TYR A 47 4.42 -8.98 0.09
N THR A 48 3.55 -9.46 0.97
CA THR A 48 2.09 -9.27 0.84
C THR A 48 1.62 -8.29 1.90
N SER A 49 0.63 -7.49 1.57
CA SER A 49 0.01 -6.55 2.50
C SER A 49 -1.51 -6.60 2.37
N ILE A 50 -2.18 -6.46 3.52
CA ILE A 50 -3.61 -6.21 3.58
C ILE A 50 -3.80 -4.71 3.74
N ASN A 51 -4.57 -4.10 2.85
CA ASN A 51 -4.75 -2.66 2.80
C ASN A 51 -6.22 -2.31 3.01
N ARG A 52 -6.48 -1.18 3.70
CA ARG A 52 -7.83 -0.69 4.00
C ARG A 52 -8.05 0.68 3.39
N ARG A 53 -9.10 0.79 2.55
CA ARG A 53 -9.52 2.04 1.91
C ARG A 53 -10.89 2.44 2.41
N LEU A 54 -10.90 3.03 3.60
CA LEU A 54 -12.14 3.34 4.34
C LEU A 54 -13.01 4.38 3.62
N ALA A 55 -12.39 5.36 2.95
CA ALA A 55 -13.07 6.37 2.15
C ALA A 55 -13.56 5.84 0.78
N ASP A 56 -13.24 4.60 0.40
CA ASP A 56 -13.72 4.02 -0.86
C ASP A 56 -15.15 3.47 -0.70
N GLY A 57 -16.11 4.35 -0.46
CA GLY A 57 -17.53 4.04 -0.25
C GLY A 57 -18.24 3.37 -1.43
N ARG A 58 -17.49 2.78 -2.37
CA ARG A 58 -18.01 2.12 -3.57
C ARG A 58 -18.18 0.62 -3.42
N TYR A 59 -17.91 0.07 -2.24
CA TYR A 59 -18.18 -1.34 -1.98
C TYR A 59 -19.66 -1.66 -2.23
N GLY A 60 -19.94 -2.77 -2.92
CA GLY A 60 -21.29 -3.14 -3.36
C GLY A 60 -21.84 -2.34 -4.54
N LYS A 61 -21.23 -1.20 -4.91
CA LYS A 61 -21.58 -0.42 -6.10
C LYS A 61 -20.63 -0.70 -7.28
N SER A 62 -19.49 -1.33 -7.01
CA SER A 62 -18.52 -1.76 -8.02
C SER A 62 -17.93 -3.10 -7.61
N ASN A 63 -17.99 -4.08 -8.51
CA ASN A 63 -17.48 -5.43 -8.28
C ASN A 63 -15.93 -5.48 -8.08
N ASN A 64 -15.23 -4.38 -8.36
CA ASN A 64 -13.77 -4.29 -8.31
C ASN A 64 -13.26 -3.38 -7.18
N ARG A 65 -14.13 -2.95 -6.25
CA ARG A 65 -13.80 -2.08 -5.12
C ARG A 65 -14.11 -2.78 -3.81
N LEU A 66 -13.07 -2.95 -3.00
CA LEU A 66 -13.16 -3.55 -1.67
C LEU A 66 -12.58 -2.57 -0.65
N LEU A 67 -13.20 -2.51 0.52
CA LEU A 67 -12.68 -1.76 1.66
C LEU A 67 -11.35 -2.37 2.12
N CYS A 68 -11.28 -3.70 2.13
CA CYS A 68 -10.10 -4.46 2.52
C CYS A 68 -9.64 -5.33 1.35
N HIS A 69 -8.44 -5.09 0.81
CA HIS A 69 -7.89 -5.80 -0.34
C HIS A 69 -6.43 -6.19 -0.13
N HIS A 70 -5.97 -7.17 -0.89
CA HIS A 70 -4.60 -7.66 -0.83
C HIS A 70 -3.75 -7.04 -1.96
N GLN A 71 -2.54 -6.63 -1.61
CA GLN A 71 -1.51 -6.31 -2.59
C GLN A 71 -0.33 -7.26 -2.42
N PHE A 72 0.23 -7.69 -3.54
CA PHE A 72 1.56 -8.29 -3.59
C PHE A 72 2.51 -7.20 -4.07
N GLN A 73 3.55 -6.97 -3.29
CA GLN A 73 4.47 -5.87 -3.52
C GLN A 73 5.85 -6.39 -3.86
N VAL A 74 6.49 -5.75 -4.83
CA VAL A 74 7.91 -5.95 -5.16
C VAL A 74 8.59 -4.59 -5.12
N LEU A 75 9.69 -4.49 -4.41
CA LEU A 75 10.55 -3.32 -4.35
C LEU A 75 11.92 -3.68 -4.91
N LEU A 76 12.25 -3.15 -6.08
CA LEU A 76 13.57 -3.31 -6.70
C LEU A 76 14.42 -2.10 -6.41
N LYS A 77 15.61 -2.33 -5.86
CA LYS A 77 16.68 -1.33 -5.67
C LYS A 77 17.88 -1.61 -6.58
N ASN A 78 17.97 -2.84 -7.07
CA ASN A 78 18.98 -3.29 -8.00
C ASN A 78 18.32 -3.85 -9.25
N ASN A 79 18.97 -3.74 -10.40
CA ASN A 79 18.48 -4.20 -11.71
C ASN A 79 17.14 -3.57 -12.13
N ILE A 80 16.89 -2.31 -11.74
CA ILE A 80 15.65 -1.60 -12.10
C ILE A 80 15.48 -1.41 -13.61
N GLN A 81 16.58 -1.41 -14.40
CA GLN A 81 16.53 -1.35 -15.86
C GLN A 81 15.79 -2.55 -16.47
N ASP A 82 15.85 -3.72 -15.86
CA ASP A 82 15.19 -4.94 -16.32
C ASP A 82 13.79 -5.11 -15.68
N GLY A 83 13.39 -4.18 -14.81
CA GLY A 83 12.20 -4.29 -13.98
C GLY A 83 10.91 -4.49 -14.77
N LEU A 84 10.69 -3.74 -15.87
CA LEU A 84 9.50 -3.89 -16.71
C LEU A 84 9.47 -5.23 -17.44
N ASP A 85 10.61 -5.75 -17.88
CA ASP A 85 10.69 -7.06 -18.52
C ASP A 85 10.38 -8.17 -17.50
N LEU A 86 10.93 -8.07 -16.30
CA LEU A 86 10.62 -8.98 -15.19
C LEU A 86 9.14 -8.92 -14.80
N TYR A 87 8.57 -7.72 -14.76
CA TYR A 87 7.15 -7.54 -14.52
C TYR A 87 6.29 -8.26 -15.57
N ASN A 88 6.58 -8.06 -16.85
CA ASN A 88 5.87 -8.73 -17.95
C ASN A 88 6.01 -10.26 -17.88
N GLN A 89 7.19 -10.77 -17.57
CA GLN A 89 7.43 -12.21 -17.35
C GLN A 89 6.62 -12.73 -16.16
N SER A 90 6.53 -11.97 -15.07
CA SER A 90 5.74 -12.35 -13.90
C SER A 90 4.24 -12.47 -14.21
N LEU A 91 3.70 -11.58 -15.05
CA LEU A 91 2.32 -11.66 -15.52
C LEU A 91 2.07 -12.88 -16.38
N GLN A 92 2.99 -13.19 -17.30
CA GLN A 92 2.91 -14.42 -18.11
C GLN A 92 2.96 -15.67 -17.22
N TYR A 93 3.81 -15.68 -16.20
CA TYR A 93 3.94 -16.79 -15.25
C TYR A 93 2.63 -17.08 -14.49
N ILE A 94 1.86 -16.06 -14.17
CA ILE A 94 0.54 -16.22 -13.51
C ILE A 94 -0.60 -16.47 -14.50
N GLY A 95 -0.34 -16.41 -15.82
CA GLY A 95 -1.32 -16.71 -16.85
C GLY A 95 -2.00 -15.51 -17.52
N ILE A 96 -1.41 -14.30 -17.39
CA ILE A 96 -1.86 -13.08 -18.09
C ILE A 96 -0.95 -12.84 -19.30
N ASN A 97 -1.54 -12.63 -20.47
CA ASN A 97 -0.78 -12.29 -21.67
C ASN A 97 -0.28 -10.83 -21.57
N SER A 98 1.03 -10.64 -21.45
CA SER A 98 1.64 -9.32 -21.33
C SER A 98 1.45 -8.44 -22.58
N GLY A 99 1.20 -9.02 -23.75
CA GLY A 99 0.92 -8.29 -25.00
C GLY A 99 -0.37 -7.45 -24.95
N ASP A 100 -1.27 -7.76 -24.03
CA ASP A 100 -2.55 -7.05 -23.86
C ASP A 100 -2.49 -5.98 -22.78
N ILE A 101 -1.32 -5.76 -22.16
CA ILE A 101 -1.12 -4.76 -21.12
C ILE A 101 -0.90 -3.38 -21.74
N LYS A 102 -1.65 -2.40 -21.23
CA LYS A 102 -1.46 -0.98 -21.54
C LYS A 102 -0.84 -0.28 -20.35
N PHE A 103 0.25 0.41 -20.57
CA PHE A 103 0.88 1.27 -19.56
C PHE A 103 0.36 2.70 -19.75
N ILE A 104 -0.22 3.26 -18.70
CA ILE A 104 -0.75 4.63 -18.67
C ILE A 104 0.08 5.43 -17.68
N ASP A 105 0.65 6.54 -18.11
CA ASP A 105 1.45 7.42 -17.26
C ASP A 105 0.65 7.85 -16.03
N ASN A 106 1.20 7.58 -14.86
CA ASN A 106 0.61 7.98 -13.58
C ASN A 106 1.69 8.32 -12.55
N ASN A 107 1.62 9.53 -12.03
CA ASN A 107 2.48 9.98 -10.95
C ASN A 107 1.82 9.64 -9.61
N TRP A 108 2.41 8.70 -8.90
CA TRP A 108 1.92 8.31 -7.58
C TRP A 108 2.43 9.26 -6.49
N LYS A 109 1.56 9.60 -5.55
CA LYS A 109 1.93 10.39 -4.38
C LYS A 109 1.15 9.97 -3.14
N SER A 110 1.80 10.06 -1.99
CA SER A 110 1.15 9.99 -0.69
C SER A 110 1.56 11.20 0.15
N LEU A 111 0.61 12.10 0.39
CA LEU A 111 0.87 13.34 1.12
C LEU A 111 1.18 13.06 2.60
N SER A 112 0.52 12.08 3.21
CA SER A 112 0.65 11.75 4.64
C SER A 112 2.04 11.25 5.03
N ILE A 113 2.77 10.61 4.11
CA ILE A 113 4.16 10.17 4.35
C ILE A 113 5.19 10.93 3.51
N GLY A 114 4.78 11.98 2.78
CA GLY A 114 5.70 12.76 1.96
C GLY A 114 6.40 11.94 0.88
N ALA A 115 5.70 10.96 0.27
CA ALA A 115 6.24 10.12 -0.78
C ALA A 115 5.72 10.55 -2.16
N ILE A 116 6.63 10.57 -3.15
CA ILE A 116 6.34 10.91 -4.54
C ILE A 116 7.14 9.99 -5.46
N GLY A 117 6.49 9.51 -6.51
CA GLY A 117 7.16 8.75 -7.56
C GLY A 117 6.51 8.96 -8.92
N PHE A 118 7.27 8.70 -9.97
CA PHE A 118 6.81 8.67 -11.35
C PHE A 118 6.63 7.23 -11.80
N GLY A 119 5.72 6.99 -12.73
CA GLY A 119 5.56 5.65 -13.26
C GLY A 119 4.29 5.46 -14.08
N TRP A 120 3.73 4.27 -13.97
CA TRP A 120 2.59 3.86 -14.79
C TRP A 120 1.60 3.05 -13.99
N GLU A 121 0.34 3.13 -14.41
CA GLU A 121 -0.66 2.10 -14.15
C GLU A 121 -0.60 1.07 -15.27
N ALA A 122 -0.47 -0.20 -14.91
CA ALA A 122 -0.62 -1.30 -15.86
C ALA A 122 -2.08 -1.72 -15.92
N TRP A 123 -2.68 -1.62 -17.10
CA TRP A 123 -4.09 -1.90 -17.36
C TRP A 123 -4.26 -3.14 -18.24
N TYR A 124 -5.16 -4.02 -17.83
CA TYR A 124 -5.60 -5.19 -18.58
C TYR A 124 -7.12 -5.20 -18.67
N ASN A 125 -7.68 -5.31 -19.90
CA ASN A 125 -9.13 -5.30 -20.14
C ASN A 125 -9.87 -4.18 -19.37
N LEU A 126 -9.42 -2.93 -19.51
CA LEU A 126 -10.00 -1.74 -18.86
C LEU A 126 -9.94 -1.74 -17.32
N THR A 127 -9.13 -2.59 -16.72
CA THR A 127 -8.91 -2.63 -15.27
C THR A 127 -7.44 -2.42 -14.97
N GLU A 128 -7.15 -1.46 -14.11
CA GLU A 128 -5.83 -1.30 -13.51
C GLU A 128 -5.51 -2.52 -12.65
N ILE A 129 -4.41 -3.21 -12.95
CA ILE A 129 -3.99 -4.43 -12.24
C ILE A 129 -2.75 -4.21 -11.38
N THR A 130 -1.95 -3.20 -11.70
CA THR A 130 -0.71 -2.89 -10.98
C THR A 130 -0.37 -1.42 -11.09
N GLN A 131 0.01 -0.79 -9.97
CA GLN A 131 0.71 0.49 -9.96
C GLN A 131 2.21 0.21 -10.01
N ILE A 132 2.92 0.88 -10.90
CA ILE A 132 4.38 0.84 -11.05
C ILE A 132 4.93 2.22 -10.70
N THR A 133 5.88 2.29 -9.77
CA THR A 133 6.36 3.58 -9.26
C THR A 133 7.87 3.60 -9.11
N TYR A 134 8.53 4.61 -9.69
CA TYR A 134 9.92 4.97 -9.41
C TYR A 134 9.92 6.07 -8.37
N PHE A 135 10.34 5.77 -7.15
CA PHE A 135 10.32 6.74 -6.05
C PHE A 135 11.38 7.81 -6.22
N GLN A 136 10.95 9.06 -6.07
CA GLN A 136 11.81 10.24 -6.06
C GLN A 136 12.00 10.80 -4.65
N LYS A 137 10.95 10.69 -3.84
CA LYS A 137 10.96 11.14 -2.44
C LYS A 137 10.26 10.14 -1.53
N PHE A 138 10.78 10.03 -0.32
CA PHE A 138 10.12 9.42 0.83
C PHE A 138 10.32 10.31 2.06
N ALA A 139 9.30 10.51 2.87
CA ALA A 139 9.37 11.40 4.04
C ALA A 139 9.82 12.84 3.69
N ASP A 140 9.45 13.33 2.49
CA ASP A 140 9.95 14.58 1.89
C ASP A 140 11.47 14.64 1.66
N ILE A 141 12.16 13.52 1.78
CA ILE A 141 13.61 13.41 1.55
C ILE A 141 13.82 12.87 0.14
N GLU A 142 14.72 13.50 -0.62
CA GLU A 142 15.13 13.00 -1.93
C GLU A 142 15.77 11.62 -1.81
N VAL A 143 15.28 10.65 -2.59
CA VAL A 143 15.81 9.29 -2.62
C VAL A 143 17.10 9.29 -3.45
N THR A 144 18.22 8.93 -2.82
CA THR A 144 19.51 8.89 -3.49
C THR A 144 19.60 7.74 -4.50
N ASN A 145 19.09 6.57 -4.11
CA ASN A 145 19.04 5.39 -4.97
C ASN A 145 17.58 5.12 -5.32
N VAL A 146 17.19 5.49 -6.53
CA VAL A 146 15.81 5.27 -7.02
C VAL A 146 15.46 3.80 -6.89
N SER A 147 14.34 3.52 -6.24
CA SER A 147 13.73 2.19 -6.19
C SER A 147 12.51 2.13 -7.09
N MET A 148 12.26 0.95 -7.64
CA MET A 148 11.09 0.67 -8.47
C MET A 148 10.15 -0.27 -7.74
N GLU A 149 8.91 0.14 -7.61
CA GLU A 149 7.85 -0.62 -6.94
C GLU A 149 6.87 -1.20 -7.95
N PHE A 150 6.43 -2.45 -7.71
CA PHE A 150 5.28 -3.05 -8.35
C PHE A 150 4.24 -3.39 -7.29
N ALA A 151 3.10 -2.70 -7.32
CA ALA A 151 1.98 -2.93 -6.42
C ALA A 151 0.87 -3.69 -7.15
N TYR A 152 0.92 -5.02 -7.12
CA TYR A 152 -0.07 -5.89 -7.76
C TYR A 152 -1.37 -5.92 -6.97
N GLY A 153 -2.49 -5.62 -7.61
CA GLY A 153 -3.85 -5.76 -7.04
C GLY A 153 -4.34 -7.21 -7.15
N ILE A 154 -4.24 -7.98 -6.08
CA ILE A 154 -4.46 -9.42 -6.11
C ILE A 154 -5.87 -9.80 -6.52
N GLU A 155 -6.89 -9.17 -5.95
CA GLU A 155 -8.29 -9.45 -6.28
C GLU A 155 -8.60 -9.14 -7.75
N ARG A 156 -8.03 -8.06 -8.29
CA ARG A 156 -8.18 -7.70 -9.71
C ARG A 156 -7.50 -8.73 -10.62
N LEU A 157 -6.28 -9.14 -10.28
CA LEU A 157 -5.56 -10.19 -11.02
C LEU A 157 -6.33 -11.50 -11.02
N VAL A 158 -6.84 -11.94 -9.86
CA VAL A 158 -7.63 -13.18 -9.75
C VAL A 158 -8.91 -13.08 -10.56
N SER A 159 -9.61 -11.95 -10.49
CA SER A 159 -10.81 -11.69 -11.30
C SER A 159 -10.52 -11.80 -12.80
N MET A 160 -9.42 -11.17 -13.26
CA MET A 160 -9.03 -11.20 -14.68
C MET A 160 -8.63 -12.61 -15.15
N ILE A 161 -7.82 -13.34 -14.37
CA ILE A 161 -7.41 -14.71 -14.70
C ILE A 161 -8.61 -15.66 -14.82
N ASN A 162 -9.63 -15.46 -13.99
CA ASN A 162 -10.82 -16.33 -13.99
C ASN A 162 -11.95 -15.81 -14.92
N GLY A 163 -11.83 -14.60 -15.46
CA GLY A 163 -12.89 -13.98 -16.27
C GLY A 163 -14.20 -13.77 -15.52
N LYS A 164 -14.15 -13.58 -14.19
CA LYS A 164 -15.29 -13.46 -13.30
C LYS A 164 -15.08 -12.33 -12.29
N PRO A 165 -16.16 -11.71 -11.76
CA PRO A 165 -16.07 -10.83 -10.60
C PRO A 165 -15.42 -11.56 -9.42
N ILE A 166 -14.67 -10.83 -8.59
CA ILE A 166 -13.90 -11.44 -7.48
C ILE A 166 -14.76 -12.23 -6.50
N ASN A 167 -15.97 -11.76 -6.22
CA ASN A 167 -16.93 -12.41 -5.33
C ASN A 167 -17.40 -13.79 -5.83
N GLU A 168 -17.28 -14.06 -7.14
CA GLU A 168 -17.59 -15.35 -7.78
C GLU A 168 -16.35 -16.23 -7.98
N CYS A 169 -15.16 -15.75 -7.60
CA CYS A 169 -13.93 -16.52 -7.65
C CYS A 169 -13.82 -17.42 -6.42
N LEU A 170 -13.23 -18.60 -6.63
CA LEU A 170 -12.94 -19.51 -5.52
C LEU A 170 -11.80 -18.97 -4.66
N TRP A 171 -12.02 -18.91 -3.36
CA TRP A 171 -10.99 -18.69 -2.36
C TRP A 171 -10.17 -19.97 -2.14
N ASP A 172 -10.88 -21.07 -1.89
CA ASP A 172 -10.30 -22.42 -1.78
C ASP A 172 -11.39 -23.46 -2.07
N LYS A 173 -11.07 -24.51 -2.82
CA LYS A 173 -11.98 -25.61 -3.20
C LYS A 173 -13.38 -25.10 -3.60
N ASP A 174 -14.35 -25.27 -2.71
CA ASP A 174 -15.76 -24.92 -2.92
C ASP A 174 -16.17 -23.62 -2.22
N ILE A 175 -15.23 -22.88 -1.62
CA ILE A 175 -15.49 -21.64 -0.88
C ILE A 175 -15.27 -20.45 -1.82
N LEU A 176 -16.31 -19.64 -2.04
CA LEU A 176 -16.22 -18.40 -2.80
C LEU A 176 -15.57 -17.29 -1.98
N TYR A 177 -14.96 -16.33 -2.67
CA TYR A 177 -14.42 -15.13 -2.03
C TYR A 177 -15.52 -14.35 -1.28
N SER A 178 -16.74 -14.30 -1.82
CA SER A 178 -17.93 -13.70 -1.17
C SER A 178 -18.26 -14.34 0.17
N ASP A 179 -18.08 -15.65 0.32
CA ASP A 179 -18.44 -16.36 1.56
C ASP A 179 -17.56 -15.91 2.74
N ILE A 180 -16.33 -15.48 2.45
CA ILE A 180 -15.38 -15.02 3.48
C ILE A 180 -15.45 -13.50 3.66
N CYS A 181 -15.55 -12.74 2.56
CA CYS A 181 -15.31 -11.31 2.59
C CYS A 181 -16.58 -10.47 2.69
N TYR A 182 -17.72 -10.95 2.20
CA TYR A 182 -18.94 -10.15 2.09
C TYR A 182 -19.45 -9.62 3.44
N ILE A 183 -19.60 -10.51 4.42
CA ILE A 183 -20.07 -10.14 5.79
C ILE A 183 -19.05 -9.18 6.41
N ARG A 184 -17.76 -9.52 6.34
CA ARG A 184 -16.66 -8.70 6.88
C ARG A 184 -16.69 -7.28 6.30
N GLU A 185 -16.82 -7.14 4.98
CA GLU A 185 -16.84 -5.83 4.31
C GLU A 185 -18.03 -4.97 4.78
N ASN A 186 -19.23 -5.56 4.91
CA ASN A 186 -20.41 -4.85 5.39
C ASN A 186 -20.30 -4.44 6.86
N GLU A 187 -19.81 -5.34 7.71
CA GLU A 187 -19.63 -5.06 9.14
C GLU A 187 -18.55 -4.01 9.38
N LEU A 188 -17.40 -4.09 8.69
CA LEU A 188 -16.34 -3.10 8.81
C LEU A 188 -16.80 -1.72 8.32
N THR A 189 -17.54 -1.66 7.21
CA THR A 189 -18.11 -0.38 6.75
C THR A 189 -19.04 0.21 7.82
N SER A 190 -19.90 -0.60 8.43
CA SER A 190 -20.77 -0.15 9.52
C SER A 190 -19.99 0.30 10.75
N LEU A 191 -18.93 -0.45 11.12
CA LEU A 191 -18.06 -0.13 12.25
C LEU A 191 -17.40 1.24 12.08
N TYR A 192 -16.82 1.52 10.93
CA TYR A 192 -16.09 2.78 10.70
C TYR A 192 -17.02 3.98 10.51
N LEU A 193 -18.10 3.85 9.75
CA LEU A 193 -18.95 4.98 9.39
C LEU A 193 -20.07 5.24 10.41
N LYS A 194 -20.58 4.20 11.06
CA LYS A 194 -21.72 4.35 11.98
C LYS A 194 -21.29 4.50 13.43
N TYR A 195 -20.30 3.72 13.87
CA TYR A 195 -19.93 3.66 15.29
C TYR A 195 -18.79 4.62 15.67
N LYS A 196 -18.17 5.31 14.71
CA LYS A 196 -17.19 6.37 14.96
C LYS A 196 -16.13 5.96 15.97
N ILE A 197 -15.45 4.85 15.72
CA ILE A 197 -14.50 4.20 16.64
C ILE A 197 -13.23 5.02 16.92
N ARG A 198 -13.03 6.10 16.20
CA ARG A 198 -11.91 7.03 16.35
C ARG A 198 -12.42 8.47 16.37
N ASN A 199 -11.69 9.34 17.05
CA ASN A 199 -11.97 10.77 17.12
C ASN A 199 -10.67 11.59 17.10
N THR A 200 -10.78 12.91 17.07
CA THR A 200 -9.63 13.81 17.04
C THR A 200 -8.74 13.68 18.26
N GLU A 201 -9.30 13.37 19.45
CA GLU A 201 -8.53 13.12 20.67
C GLU A 201 -7.62 11.88 20.52
N ASN A 202 -8.09 10.82 19.83
CA ASN A 202 -7.26 9.67 19.52
C ASN A 202 -6.06 10.06 18.64
N PHE A 203 -6.30 10.89 17.60
CA PHE A 203 -5.25 11.41 16.74
C PHE A 203 -4.19 12.17 17.55
N ASP A 204 -4.61 13.08 18.43
CA ASP A 204 -3.69 13.90 19.22
C ASP A 204 -2.87 13.08 20.22
N LYS A 205 -3.47 12.11 20.89
CA LYS A 205 -2.76 11.19 21.81
C LYS A 205 -1.69 10.36 21.09
N LEU A 206 -2.04 9.82 19.93
CA LEU A 206 -1.10 9.05 19.10
C LEU A 206 0.02 9.96 18.57
N TYR A 207 -0.31 11.19 18.18
CA TYR A 207 0.67 12.17 17.72
C TYR A 207 1.71 12.47 18.81
N GLN A 208 1.29 12.72 20.04
CA GLN A 208 2.17 12.96 21.18
C GLN A 208 3.07 11.73 21.45
N LEU A 209 2.49 10.53 21.47
CA LEU A 209 3.25 9.29 21.65
C LEU A 209 4.31 9.12 20.56
N CYS A 210 3.97 9.40 19.30
CA CYS A 210 4.92 9.31 18.18
C CYS A 210 6.08 10.30 18.39
N GLU A 211 5.83 11.52 18.84
CA GLU A 211 6.89 12.50 19.14
C GLU A 211 7.79 12.05 20.29
N GLU A 212 7.26 11.40 21.33
CA GLU A 212 8.04 10.81 22.41
C GLU A 212 8.96 9.71 21.90
N LEU A 213 8.43 8.78 21.10
CA LEU A 213 9.22 7.71 20.48
C LEU A 213 10.34 8.23 19.57
N ILE A 214 10.09 9.34 18.85
CA ILE A 214 11.12 10.01 18.05
C ILE A 214 12.23 10.58 18.95
N LYS A 215 11.88 11.23 20.09
CA LYS A 215 12.88 11.72 21.06
C LYS A 215 13.73 10.59 21.62
N ASP A 216 13.12 9.43 21.87
CA ASP A 216 13.79 8.24 22.38
C ASP A 216 14.55 7.48 21.29
N LYS A 217 14.58 8.00 20.06
CA LYS A 217 15.24 7.42 18.88
C LYS A 217 14.69 6.04 18.47
N LEU A 218 13.44 5.76 18.76
CA LEU A 218 12.74 4.51 18.44
C LEU A 218 11.99 4.64 17.11
N TYR A 219 12.71 4.81 16.00
CA TYR A 219 12.12 5.13 14.69
C TYR A 219 11.17 4.05 14.14
N TYR A 220 11.42 2.76 14.36
CA TYR A 220 10.49 1.71 13.96
C TYR A 220 9.17 1.80 14.73
N SER A 221 9.23 1.91 16.05
CA SER A 221 8.03 2.08 16.88
C SER A 221 7.28 3.36 16.54
N ALA A 222 8.01 4.45 16.29
CA ALA A 222 7.42 5.71 15.86
C ALA A 222 6.69 5.57 14.51
N TYR A 223 7.23 4.77 13.59
CA TYR A 223 6.59 4.50 12.30
C TYR A 223 5.31 3.68 12.45
N GLU A 224 5.28 2.66 13.31
CA GLU A 224 4.05 1.91 13.61
C GLU A 224 2.95 2.83 14.18
N ILE A 225 3.30 3.72 15.09
CA ILE A 225 2.34 4.72 15.60
C ILE A 225 1.92 5.71 14.50
N LEU A 226 2.81 6.10 13.59
CA LEU A 226 2.45 6.93 12.44
C LEU A 226 1.39 6.25 11.55
N LEU A 227 1.49 4.94 11.33
CA LEU A 227 0.47 4.19 10.60
C LEU A 227 -0.90 4.23 11.30
N ASP A 228 -0.93 4.09 12.64
CA ASP A 228 -2.19 4.20 13.41
C ASP A 228 -2.76 5.62 13.40
N ILE A 229 -1.90 6.65 13.40
CA ILE A 229 -2.31 8.05 13.20
C ILE A 229 -2.98 8.22 11.83
N ILE A 230 -2.35 7.73 10.75
CA ILE A 230 -2.90 7.81 9.39
C ILE A 230 -4.20 7.02 9.28
N TYR A 231 -4.28 5.85 9.91
CA TYR A 231 -5.50 5.07 9.97
C TYR A 231 -6.63 5.83 10.69
N THR A 232 -6.33 6.47 11.81
CA THR A 232 -7.28 7.31 12.55
C THR A 232 -7.76 8.48 11.68
N PHE A 233 -6.85 9.16 11.01
CA PHE A 233 -7.15 10.22 10.05
C PHE A 233 -8.06 9.72 8.92
N ASN A 234 -7.77 8.56 8.32
CA ASN A 234 -8.58 7.97 7.26
C ASN A 234 -10.01 7.63 7.73
N ILE A 235 -10.19 7.24 8.99
CA ILE A 235 -11.52 7.01 9.57
C ILE A 235 -12.29 8.33 9.70
N LEU A 236 -11.65 9.37 10.22
CA LEU A 236 -12.26 10.69 10.38
C LEU A 236 -12.68 11.29 9.04
N ASP A 237 -11.85 11.16 8.03
CA ASP A 237 -12.15 11.58 6.66
C ASP A 237 -13.32 10.78 6.06
N ALA A 238 -13.28 9.45 6.13
CA ALA A 238 -14.30 8.56 5.59
C ALA A 238 -15.66 8.72 6.28
N SER A 239 -15.68 9.09 7.56
CA SER A 239 -16.90 9.34 8.33
C SER A 239 -17.41 10.78 8.25
N HIS A 240 -16.74 11.64 7.46
CA HIS A 240 -17.04 13.06 7.32
C HIS A 240 -17.03 13.84 8.65
N GLU A 241 -16.16 13.42 9.58
CA GLU A 241 -15.98 14.08 10.89
C GLU A 241 -15.08 15.32 10.80
N ILE A 242 -14.32 15.46 9.72
CA ILE A 242 -13.38 16.55 9.49
C ILE A 242 -13.69 17.29 8.18
N GLY A 243 -13.46 18.60 8.19
CA GLY A 243 -13.57 19.45 7.01
C GLY A 243 -12.24 19.59 6.25
N GLU A 244 -12.27 20.33 5.14
CA GLU A 244 -11.07 20.51 4.28
C GLU A 244 -9.87 21.14 5.02
N LEU A 245 -10.09 22.07 5.96
CA LEU A 245 -9.03 22.70 6.73
C LEU A 245 -8.37 21.70 7.68
N GLU A 246 -9.17 20.91 8.40
CA GLU A 246 -8.67 19.88 9.30
C GLU A 246 -8.00 18.74 8.52
N TYR A 247 -8.54 18.38 7.36
CA TYR A 247 -7.92 17.40 6.45
C TYR A 247 -6.50 17.83 6.07
N LYS A 248 -6.33 19.11 5.70
CA LYS A 248 -5.01 19.67 5.39
C LYS A 248 -4.10 19.66 6.61
N GLU A 249 -4.59 20.10 7.78
CA GLU A 249 -3.82 20.12 9.01
C GLU A 249 -3.32 18.72 9.39
N PHE A 250 -4.21 17.71 9.37
CA PHE A 250 -3.83 16.33 9.72
C PHE A 250 -2.85 15.74 8.72
N THR A 251 -3.01 16.04 7.43
CA THR A 251 -2.04 15.67 6.40
C THR A 251 -0.66 16.28 6.66
N ASP A 252 -0.60 17.57 6.97
CA ASP A 252 0.67 18.25 7.25
C ASP A 252 1.32 17.70 8.53
N ARG A 253 0.54 17.43 9.57
CA ARG A 253 1.03 16.83 10.83
C ARG A 253 1.61 15.43 10.62
N THR A 254 0.92 14.55 9.90
CA THR A 254 1.44 13.21 9.59
C THR A 254 2.72 13.28 8.76
N ARG A 255 2.78 14.18 7.80
CA ARG A 255 3.94 14.44 6.96
C ARG A 255 5.16 14.92 7.76
N ILE A 256 4.96 15.80 8.74
CA ILE A 256 6.03 16.25 9.65
C ILE A 256 6.61 15.09 10.46
N LEU A 257 5.77 14.21 11.02
CA LEU A 257 6.24 13.02 11.74
C LEU A 257 7.01 12.07 10.82
N SER A 258 6.49 11.81 9.62
CA SER A 258 7.17 10.99 8.61
C SER A 258 8.57 11.51 8.32
N ASN A 259 8.71 12.84 8.11
CA ASN A 259 10.02 13.47 7.87
C ASN A 259 10.97 13.32 9.05
N LYS A 260 10.49 13.53 10.29
CA LYS A 260 11.28 13.34 11.50
C LYS A 260 11.77 11.89 11.63
N ILE A 261 10.91 10.91 11.37
CA ILE A 261 11.23 9.48 11.41
C ILE A 261 12.26 9.12 10.33
N GLY A 262 12.06 9.59 9.09
CA GLY A 262 12.98 9.35 7.99
C GLY A 262 14.38 9.89 8.25
N ASN A 263 14.47 11.13 8.75
CA ASN A 263 15.75 11.74 9.13
C ASN A 263 16.41 10.99 10.30
N LEU A 264 15.64 10.57 11.30
CA LEU A 264 16.17 9.78 12.42
C LEU A 264 16.75 8.46 11.95
N PHE A 265 16.08 7.77 11.03
CA PHE A 265 16.58 6.54 10.43
C PHE A 265 17.87 6.77 9.64
N ILE A 266 17.92 7.76 8.73
CA ILE A 266 19.09 8.05 7.92
C ILE A 266 20.30 8.38 8.80
N ASN A 267 20.09 9.15 9.87
CA ASN A 267 21.17 9.50 10.82
C ASN A 267 21.65 8.30 11.66
N SER A 268 20.94 7.19 11.65
CA SER A 268 21.34 5.95 12.33
C SER A 268 22.15 5.00 11.44
N LEU A 269 22.22 5.23 10.12
CA LEU A 269 22.98 4.45 9.13
C LEU A 269 24.49 4.78 9.14
#